data_461ffb728266aedb41a0bf6ee87776f2
#
_entry.id   461ffb728266aedb41a0bf6ee87776f2
#
_cell.length_a   1.000
_cell.length_b   1.000
_cell.length_c   1.000
_cell.angle_alpha   90.00
_cell.angle_beta   90.00
_cell.angle_gamma   90.00
#
_symmetry.space_group_name_H-M   'P 1'
#
loop_
_entity.id
_entity.type
_entity.pdbx_description
1 polymer ?
#
loop_
_entity_poly.entity_id
_entity_poly.type
_entity_poly.pdbx_seq_one_letter_code
_entity_poly.pdbx_strand_id
1 'polypeptide(L)'
;MKIGIPKEIKNNENRVGMTPAGVAEFIRHGHEVMVQHTAGENSGFADEAYEKVGAIILPDIQSVYREAEMIVKVKEPIAEEYPLIHQDQLVFTYFHFACDKELTDAMIKSGAVCLAYETVETDNHHLPLLIPMSEVAGRMAIINGAFYLQKTKGGKGKLMSGVPGVNRVKVLVLGGGTVGEAAARMAAGMGADVWITDISLPRLRQLEMELPVNVHTLYSNEHNIRRELHDVDIVVGSVLVPGDKAPHLITKDMLKLMEPGTVLVDVAIDQGGCFETSHPTTHSDPIYMVDGIVHYAVANIPGAVPNTSTTALTNATLKYALALADKGWRKACKEDKALYRGLNIVNGKVVFKAVADVFGLEYEEMKL
;
A
#
# COMPACT_ATOMS: atom_id res chain seq x y z
N MET A 1 18.69 -5.99 20.90
CA MET A 1 17.22 -6.16 20.84
C MET A 1 16.90 -7.47 20.16
N LYS A 2 15.88 -8.18 20.63
CA LYS A 2 15.32 -9.37 19.99
C LYS A 2 14.22 -8.96 19.03
N ILE A 3 14.34 -9.32 17.75
CA ILE A 3 13.42 -8.89 16.67
C ILE A 3 12.71 -10.12 16.14
N GLY A 4 11.39 -10.09 16.10
CA GLY A 4 10.55 -11.14 15.57
C GLY A 4 9.95 -10.78 14.22
N ILE A 5 10.02 -11.71 13.28
CA ILE A 5 9.41 -11.61 11.96
C ILE A 5 8.43 -12.77 11.80
N PRO A 6 7.16 -12.58 12.15
CA PRO A 6 6.15 -13.63 12.01
C PRO A 6 5.76 -13.80 10.54
N LYS A 7 5.18 -14.96 10.24
CA LYS A 7 4.48 -15.20 8.96
C LYS A 7 3.17 -14.44 8.95
N GLU A 8 2.88 -13.79 7.83
CA GLU A 8 1.57 -13.17 7.62
C GLU A 8 0.49 -14.25 7.47
N ILE A 9 -0.62 -14.07 8.19
CA ILE A 9 -1.72 -15.04 8.22
C ILE A 9 -3.02 -14.49 7.63
N LYS A 10 -3.03 -13.20 7.25
CA LYS A 10 -4.15 -12.59 6.54
C LYS A 10 -4.31 -13.21 5.15
N ASN A 11 -5.55 -13.44 4.75
CA ASN A 11 -5.87 -14.09 3.46
C ASN A 11 -5.19 -13.38 2.28
N ASN A 12 -4.54 -14.15 1.41
CA ASN A 12 -3.77 -13.66 0.25
C ASN A 12 -2.62 -12.69 0.59
N GLU A 13 -2.14 -12.66 1.84
CA GLU A 13 -0.93 -11.94 2.20
C GLU A 13 0.26 -12.90 2.20
N ASN A 14 1.13 -12.72 1.23
CA ASN A 14 2.30 -13.56 1.00
C ASN A 14 3.62 -12.80 1.19
N ARG A 15 3.55 -11.52 1.55
CA ARG A 15 4.75 -10.71 1.87
C ARG A 15 5.29 -11.10 3.23
N VAL A 16 6.51 -10.71 3.53
CA VAL A 16 7.15 -10.88 4.83
C VAL A 16 7.74 -9.54 5.31
N GLY A 17 7.77 -9.31 6.61
CA GLY A 17 8.16 -8.01 7.19
C GLY A 17 9.61 -7.60 6.89
N MET A 18 10.51 -8.58 6.62
CA MET A 18 11.91 -8.29 6.35
C MET A 18 12.53 -9.34 5.42
N THR A 19 13.38 -8.90 4.49
CA THR A 19 14.18 -9.80 3.63
C THR A 19 15.39 -10.37 4.36
N PRO A 20 16.02 -11.48 3.89
CA PRO A 20 17.28 -11.95 4.45
C PRO A 20 18.39 -10.89 4.46
N ALA A 21 18.43 -10.02 3.45
CA ALA A 21 19.38 -8.90 3.41
C ALA A 21 19.15 -7.89 4.55
N GLY A 22 17.89 -7.55 4.85
CA GLY A 22 17.56 -6.68 5.97
C GLY A 22 17.85 -7.35 7.32
N VAL A 23 17.62 -8.65 7.45
CA VAL A 23 18.00 -9.44 8.64
C VAL A 23 19.50 -9.43 8.85
N ALA A 24 20.30 -9.58 7.79
CA ALA A 24 21.76 -9.47 7.87
C ALA A 24 22.22 -8.13 8.47
N GLU A 25 21.53 -7.03 8.15
CA GLU A 25 21.84 -5.72 8.73
C GLU A 25 21.53 -5.66 10.24
N PHE A 26 20.39 -6.20 10.69
CA PHE A 26 20.10 -6.28 12.12
C PHE A 26 21.17 -7.08 12.88
N ILE A 27 21.58 -8.24 12.34
CA ILE A 27 22.60 -9.08 12.96
C ILE A 27 23.96 -8.38 12.97
N ARG A 28 24.31 -7.68 11.90
CA ARG A 28 25.53 -6.85 11.84
C ARG A 28 25.55 -5.75 12.91
N HIS A 29 24.38 -5.23 13.29
CA HIS A 29 24.21 -4.26 14.37
C HIS A 29 24.15 -4.91 15.78
N GLY A 30 24.30 -6.24 15.86
CA GLY A 30 24.32 -6.99 17.13
C GLY A 30 22.96 -7.32 17.71
N HIS A 31 21.92 -7.32 16.88
CA HIS A 31 20.59 -7.77 17.26
C HIS A 31 20.40 -9.26 17.00
N GLU A 32 19.51 -9.89 17.76
CA GLU A 32 19.05 -11.25 17.55
C GLU A 32 17.76 -11.22 16.73
N VAL A 33 17.69 -11.96 15.63
CA VAL A 33 16.53 -11.98 14.75
C VAL A 33 15.93 -13.38 14.70
N MET A 34 14.64 -13.48 14.99
CA MET A 34 13.84 -14.69 14.92
C MET A 34 12.83 -14.57 13.80
N VAL A 35 12.81 -15.55 12.92
CA VAL A 35 11.89 -15.61 11.77
C VAL A 35 11.01 -16.83 11.94
N GLN A 36 9.71 -16.69 11.77
CA GLN A 36 8.82 -17.84 11.78
C GLN A 36 9.11 -18.74 10.58
N HIS A 37 9.08 -20.05 10.80
CA HIS A 37 9.18 -21.07 9.75
C HIS A 37 8.27 -20.75 8.56
N THR A 38 8.83 -20.77 7.35
CA THR A 38 8.15 -20.45 6.08
C THR A 38 7.60 -19.03 5.94
N ALA A 39 8.00 -18.07 6.79
CA ALA A 39 7.48 -16.70 6.72
C ALA A 39 7.78 -16.02 5.39
N GLY A 40 8.97 -16.24 4.81
CA GLY A 40 9.39 -15.64 3.55
C GLY A 40 9.15 -16.48 2.30
N GLU A 41 8.70 -17.73 2.43
CA GLU A 41 8.65 -18.72 1.34
C GLU A 41 7.84 -18.22 0.13
N ASN A 42 6.64 -17.71 0.37
CA ASN A 42 5.78 -17.19 -0.69
C ASN A 42 6.29 -15.89 -1.34
N SER A 43 7.25 -15.22 -0.69
CA SER A 43 7.98 -14.08 -1.26
C SER A 43 9.29 -14.49 -1.95
N GLY A 44 9.60 -15.80 -2.01
CA GLY A 44 10.81 -16.33 -2.62
C GLY A 44 12.03 -16.33 -1.70
N PHE A 45 11.83 -16.23 -0.39
CA PHE A 45 12.87 -16.27 0.64
C PHE A 45 12.67 -17.49 1.53
N ALA A 46 13.36 -18.58 1.24
CA ALA A 46 13.33 -19.81 2.04
C ALA A 46 14.04 -19.62 3.40
N ASP A 47 13.71 -20.45 4.36
CA ASP A 47 14.27 -20.40 5.73
C ASP A 47 15.80 -20.44 5.74
N GLU A 48 16.39 -21.26 4.89
CA GLU A 48 17.85 -21.38 4.75
C GLU A 48 18.54 -20.07 4.37
N ALA A 49 17.84 -19.17 3.66
CA ALA A 49 18.37 -17.85 3.33
C ALA A 49 18.46 -16.95 4.58
N TYR A 50 17.53 -17.10 5.50
CA TYR A 50 17.55 -16.39 6.79
C TYR A 50 18.58 -17.01 7.75
N GLU A 51 18.65 -18.35 7.85
CA GLU A 51 19.65 -19.03 8.67
C GLU A 51 21.08 -18.70 8.23
N LYS A 52 21.31 -18.66 6.92
CA LYS A 52 22.63 -18.31 6.35
C LYS A 52 23.15 -16.95 6.78
N VAL A 53 22.27 -16.00 7.05
CA VAL A 53 22.65 -14.66 7.54
C VAL A 53 22.62 -14.56 9.06
N GLY A 54 22.30 -15.66 9.78
CA GLY A 54 22.37 -15.77 11.23
C GLY A 54 21.05 -15.60 11.96
N ALA A 55 19.90 -15.63 11.28
CA ALA A 55 18.59 -15.65 11.93
C ALA A 55 18.31 -17.01 12.58
N ILE A 56 17.46 -17.01 13.59
CA ILE A 56 16.92 -18.20 14.26
C ILE A 56 15.54 -18.48 13.68
N ILE A 57 15.32 -19.66 13.10
CA ILE A 57 14.00 -20.06 12.63
C ILE A 57 13.21 -20.66 13.80
N LEU A 58 12.04 -20.08 14.09
CA LEU A 58 11.10 -20.56 15.10
C LEU A 58 9.90 -21.27 14.47
N PRO A 59 9.37 -22.32 15.11
CA PRO A 59 8.38 -23.20 14.47
C PRO A 59 7.01 -22.54 14.28
N ASP A 60 6.63 -21.59 15.13
CA ASP A 60 5.28 -21.03 15.19
C ASP A 60 5.27 -19.56 15.58
N ILE A 61 4.12 -18.93 15.33
CA ILE A 61 3.89 -17.52 15.59
C ILE A 61 3.95 -17.19 17.10
N GLN A 62 3.49 -18.10 17.95
CA GLN A 62 3.46 -17.94 19.40
C GLN A 62 4.88 -17.79 19.95
N SER A 63 5.80 -18.60 19.46
CA SER A 63 7.22 -18.54 19.84
C SER A 63 7.86 -17.21 19.39
N VAL A 64 7.53 -16.73 18.19
CA VAL A 64 8.06 -15.44 17.68
C VAL A 64 7.59 -14.28 18.55
N TYR A 65 6.29 -14.18 18.84
CA TYR A 65 5.76 -13.09 19.66
C TYR A 65 6.27 -13.14 21.11
N ARG A 66 6.37 -14.34 21.70
CA ARG A 66 6.87 -14.52 23.07
C ARG A 66 8.30 -14.07 23.27
N GLU A 67 9.18 -14.33 22.30
CA GLU A 67 10.62 -14.08 22.44
C GLU A 67 11.02 -12.67 22.01
N ALA A 68 10.22 -12.01 21.15
CA ALA A 68 10.59 -10.76 20.51
C ALA A 68 10.25 -9.53 21.36
N GLU A 69 11.18 -8.59 21.43
CA GLU A 69 10.97 -7.24 21.97
C GLU A 69 10.35 -6.31 20.90
N MET A 70 10.67 -6.55 19.61
CA MET A 70 10.12 -5.83 18.47
C MET A 70 9.59 -6.83 17.44
N ILE A 71 8.35 -6.64 17.03
CA ILE A 71 7.72 -7.35 15.91
C ILE A 71 7.76 -6.46 14.66
N VAL A 72 8.24 -7.02 13.55
CA VAL A 72 8.25 -6.37 12.23
C VAL A 72 7.36 -7.18 11.29
N LYS A 73 6.26 -6.57 10.85
CA LYS A 73 5.25 -7.19 9.98
C LYS A 73 5.00 -6.34 8.73
N VAL A 74 4.13 -6.83 7.88
CA VAL A 74 3.60 -6.07 6.74
C VAL A 74 2.20 -5.55 7.04
N LYS A 75 1.27 -6.43 7.42
CA LYS A 75 -0.13 -6.09 7.68
C LYS A 75 -0.43 -5.98 9.17
N GLU A 76 -1.53 -5.32 9.46
CA GLU A 76 -2.10 -5.24 10.81
C GLU A 76 -2.27 -6.62 11.43
N PRO A 77 -2.06 -6.76 12.73
CA PRO A 77 -2.45 -7.96 13.46
C PRO A 77 -3.95 -8.25 13.31
N ILE A 78 -4.31 -9.52 13.26
CA ILE A 78 -5.71 -9.96 13.22
C ILE A 78 -6.08 -10.66 14.53
N ALA A 79 -7.35 -11.04 14.70
CA ALA A 79 -7.88 -11.53 15.99
C ALA A 79 -7.08 -12.66 16.62
N GLU A 80 -6.51 -13.56 15.81
CA GLU A 80 -5.66 -14.66 16.25
C GLU A 80 -4.31 -14.20 16.84
N GLU A 81 -3.83 -13.02 16.44
CA GLU A 81 -2.57 -12.46 16.89
C GLU A 81 -2.72 -11.56 18.13
N TYR A 82 -3.91 -11.00 18.39
CA TYR A 82 -4.12 -10.08 19.51
C TYR A 82 -3.68 -10.62 20.86
N PRO A 83 -3.98 -11.90 21.23
CA PRO A 83 -3.56 -12.46 22.51
C PRO A 83 -2.04 -12.68 22.63
N LEU A 84 -1.31 -12.64 21.53
CA LEU A 84 0.14 -12.88 21.50
C LEU A 84 0.94 -11.61 21.74
N ILE A 85 0.32 -10.44 21.49
CA ILE A 85 0.96 -9.13 21.66
C ILE A 85 0.89 -8.74 23.13
N HIS A 86 2.03 -8.38 23.70
CA HIS A 86 2.13 -8.11 25.13
C HIS A 86 2.60 -6.68 25.44
N GLN A 87 2.49 -6.33 26.72
CA GLN A 87 2.89 -5.02 27.23
C GLN A 87 4.34 -4.68 26.86
N ASP A 88 4.58 -3.41 26.50
CA ASP A 88 5.87 -2.85 26.13
C ASP A 88 6.50 -3.43 24.84
N GLN A 89 5.89 -4.43 24.20
CA GLN A 89 6.35 -4.95 22.91
C GLN A 89 6.17 -3.88 21.82
N LEU A 90 7.23 -3.61 21.07
CA LEU A 90 7.15 -2.71 19.92
C LEU A 90 6.61 -3.46 18.70
N VAL A 91 5.55 -2.96 18.10
CA VAL A 91 4.99 -3.51 16.85
C VAL A 91 5.12 -2.46 15.74
N PHE A 92 5.88 -2.79 14.71
CA PHE A 92 6.19 -1.93 13.57
C PHE A 92 5.63 -2.54 12.29
N THR A 93 4.52 -2.00 11.78
CA THR A 93 3.74 -2.55 10.66
C THR A 93 2.77 -1.49 10.11
N TYR A 94 2.03 -1.81 9.02
CA TYR A 94 0.78 -1.10 8.70
C TYR A 94 -0.30 -1.51 9.69
N PHE A 95 -1.03 -0.54 10.26
CA PHE A 95 -2.12 -0.82 11.18
C PHE A 95 -3.49 -0.42 10.65
N HIS A 96 -3.58 0.73 9.97
CA HIS A 96 -4.86 1.28 9.50
C HIS A 96 -5.91 1.42 10.62
N PHE A 97 -5.50 1.81 11.83
CA PHE A 97 -6.34 1.88 13.03
C PHE A 97 -7.68 2.57 12.83
N ALA A 98 -7.72 3.67 12.10
CA ALA A 98 -8.95 4.43 11.87
C ALA A 98 -10.06 3.63 11.15
N CYS A 99 -9.73 2.50 10.54
CA CYS A 99 -10.67 1.63 9.83
C CYS A 99 -11.13 0.42 10.65
N ASP A 100 -10.49 0.14 11.80
CA ASP A 100 -10.74 -1.07 12.58
C ASP A 100 -10.76 -0.78 14.09
N LYS A 101 -11.98 -0.71 14.65
CA LYS A 101 -12.19 -0.46 16.08
C LYS A 101 -11.76 -1.63 16.94
N GLU A 102 -11.95 -2.87 16.46
CA GLU A 102 -11.58 -4.08 17.22
C GLU A 102 -10.06 -4.20 17.38
N LEU A 103 -9.31 -4.00 16.28
CA LEU A 103 -7.86 -3.90 16.33
C LEU A 103 -7.39 -2.79 17.27
N THR A 104 -8.00 -1.60 17.18
CA THR A 104 -7.64 -0.46 18.02
C THR A 104 -7.81 -0.79 19.50
N ASP A 105 -8.96 -1.35 19.89
CA ASP A 105 -9.24 -1.74 21.27
C ASP A 105 -8.29 -2.87 21.76
N ALA A 106 -7.98 -3.84 20.89
CA ALA A 106 -7.05 -4.89 21.21
C ALA A 106 -5.64 -4.36 21.48
N MET A 107 -5.14 -3.44 20.66
CA MET A 107 -3.81 -2.84 20.84
C MET A 107 -3.76 -1.91 22.08
N ILE A 108 -4.82 -1.19 22.38
CA ILE A 108 -4.93 -0.44 23.65
C ILE A 108 -4.82 -1.41 24.84
N LYS A 109 -5.57 -2.50 24.80
CA LYS A 109 -5.61 -3.50 25.87
C LYS A 109 -4.27 -4.23 26.05
N SER A 110 -3.55 -4.50 24.97
CA SER A 110 -2.25 -5.19 25.00
C SER A 110 -1.17 -4.42 25.77
N GLY A 111 -1.25 -3.09 25.79
CA GLY A 111 -0.21 -2.22 26.34
C GLY A 111 1.05 -2.16 25.46
N ALA A 112 0.99 -2.60 24.22
CA ALA A 112 2.10 -2.53 23.28
C ALA A 112 2.42 -1.10 22.84
N VAL A 113 3.55 -0.94 22.16
CA VAL A 113 3.95 0.28 21.46
C VAL A 113 3.73 0.07 19.96
N CYS A 114 2.69 0.70 19.40
CA CYS A 114 2.31 0.54 18.01
C CYS A 114 2.83 1.72 17.19
N LEU A 115 3.77 1.44 16.30
CA LEU A 115 4.34 2.40 15.36
C LEU A 115 3.90 2.03 13.95
N ALA A 116 3.00 2.85 13.38
CA ALA A 116 2.34 2.58 12.12
C ALA A 116 3.15 3.09 10.93
N TYR A 117 3.38 2.23 9.93
CA TYR A 117 4.09 2.62 8.71
C TYR A 117 3.42 3.79 7.98
N GLU A 118 2.09 3.77 7.90
CA GLU A 118 1.29 4.75 7.17
C GLU A 118 1.26 6.14 7.80
N THR A 119 1.69 6.27 9.06
CA THR A 119 1.77 7.55 9.75
C THR A 119 3.19 8.05 9.99
N VAL A 120 4.20 7.31 9.53
CA VAL A 120 5.58 7.82 9.45
C VAL A 120 5.61 8.91 8.36
N GLU A 121 5.68 10.17 8.79
CA GLU A 121 5.57 11.34 7.92
C GLU A 121 6.76 12.29 8.12
N THR A 122 7.43 12.64 7.03
CA THR A 122 8.55 13.59 7.02
C THR A 122 8.07 15.04 7.14
N ASP A 123 8.96 15.99 7.41
CA ASP A 123 8.61 17.42 7.59
C ASP A 123 8.01 18.07 6.32
N ASN A 124 8.25 17.50 5.16
CA ASN A 124 7.64 17.91 3.88
C ASN A 124 6.39 17.09 3.52
N HIS A 125 5.74 16.50 4.51
CA HIS A 125 4.50 15.73 4.38
C HIS A 125 4.57 14.52 3.45
N HIS A 126 5.74 13.95 3.22
CA HIS A 126 5.87 12.68 2.52
C HIS A 126 5.70 11.51 3.49
N LEU A 127 5.02 10.45 3.00
CA LEU A 127 4.80 9.20 3.70
C LEU A 127 5.73 8.11 3.12
N PRO A 128 7.02 8.09 3.51
CA PRO A 128 8.06 7.30 2.85
C PRO A 128 7.82 5.80 2.88
N LEU A 129 7.04 5.31 3.84
CA LEU A 129 6.75 3.88 3.96
C LEU A 129 5.50 3.45 3.17
N LEU A 130 4.66 4.41 2.72
CA LEU A 130 3.57 4.14 1.76
C LEU A 130 4.06 4.18 0.30
N ILE A 131 5.08 4.97 0.00
CA ILE A 131 5.58 5.15 -1.39
C ILE A 131 5.84 3.82 -2.09
N PRO A 132 6.57 2.83 -1.54
CA PRO A 132 6.88 1.60 -2.26
C PRO A 132 5.63 0.81 -2.68
N MET A 133 4.63 0.74 -1.80
CA MET A 133 3.39 0.03 -2.11
C MET A 133 2.53 0.79 -3.10
N SER A 134 2.52 2.12 -3.03
CA SER A 134 1.87 2.98 -4.02
C SER A 134 2.48 2.82 -5.41
N GLU A 135 3.81 2.73 -5.51
CA GLU A 135 4.50 2.49 -6.77
C GLU A 135 4.20 1.11 -7.37
N VAL A 136 4.16 0.06 -6.53
CA VAL A 136 3.77 -1.28 -6.97
C VAL A 136 2.32 -1.29 -7.40
N ALA A 137 1.41 -0.70 -6.61
CA ALA A 137 -0.02 -0.66 -6.92
C ALA A 137 -0.30 0.03 -8.26
N GLY A 138 0.34 1.19 -8.53
CA GLY A 138 0.17 1.91 -9.80
C GLY A 138 0.62 1.10 -11.01
N ARG A 139 1.76 0.41 -10.92
CA ARG A 139 2.26 -0.47 -11.99
C ARG A 139 1.34 -1.67 -12.21
N MET A 140 0.92 -2.32 -11.12
CA MET A 140 0.00 -3.45 -11.18
C MET A 140 -1.38 -3.07 -11.71
N ALA A 141 -1.87 -1.85 -11.44
CA ALA A 141 -3.11 -1.35 -11.99
C ALA A 141 -3.12 -1.42 -13.54
N ILE A 142 -2.01 -1.07 -14.17
CA ILE A 142 -1.88 -1.14 -15.62
C ILE A 142 -1.73 -2.57 -16.14
N ILE A 143 -0.98 -3.42 -15.44
CA ILE A 143 -0.87 -4.85 -15.81
C ILE A 143 -2.24 -5.52 -15.78
N ASN A 144 -3.01 -5.31 -14.70
CA ASN A 144 -4.35 -5.87 -14.57
C ASN A 144 -5.34 -5.19 -15.55
N GLY A 145 -5.26 -3.88 -15.72
CA GLY A 145 -6.06 -3.15 -16.74
C GLY A 145 -5.87 -3.74 -18.14
N ALA A 146 -4.61 -3.96 -18.55
CA ALA A 146 -4.28 -4.58 -19.83
C ALA A 146 -4.77 -6.04 -19.94
N PHE A 147 -4.68 -6.80 -18.85
CA PHE A 147 -5.16 -8.18 -18.79
C PHE A 147 -6.69 -8.26 -18.96
N TYR A 148 -7.43 -7.42 -18.23
CA TYR A 148 -8.89 -7.39 -18.33
C TYR A 148 -9.42 -6.64 -19.56
N LEU A 149 -8.58 -5.88 -20.27
CA LEU A 149 -8.94 -5.30 -21.57
C LEU A 149 -9.06 -6.35 -22.68
N GLN A 150 -8.54 -7.57 -22.48
CA GLN A 150 -8.69 -8.69 -23.42
C GLN A 150 -10.15 -9.09 -23.57
N LYS A 151 -10.57 -9.43 -24.80
CA LYS A 151 -11.97 -9.82 -25.08
C LYS A 151 -12.44 -11.02 -24.27
N THR A 152 -11.56 -12.00 -24.06
CA THR A 152 -11.83 -13.22 -23.27
C THR A 152 -12.00 -12.94 -21.78
N LYS A 153 -11.69 -11.73 -21.32
CA LYS A 153 -11.82 -11.26 -19.92
C LYS A 153 -12.92 -10.21 -19.73
N GLY A 154 -13.74 -9.96 -20.76
CA GLY A 154 -14.82 -8.99 -20.73
C GLY A 154 -14.48 -7.61 -21.34
N GLY A 155 -13.21 -7.35 -21.66
CA GLY A 155 -12.74 -6.09 -22.18
C GLY A 155 -13.02 -5.87 -23.68
N LYS A 156 -12.54 -4.73 -24.21
CA LYS A 156 -12.71 -4.32 -25.61
C LYS A 156 -11.91 -5.17 -26.60
N GLY A 157 -10.90 -5.95 -26.15
CA GLY A 157 -10.03 -6.75 -27.01
C GLY A 157 -8.93 -5.93 -27.69
N LYS A 158 -8.39 -4.91 -27.02
CA LYS A 158 -7.33 -4.04 -27.53
C LYS A 158 -5.98 -4.41 -26.92
N LEU A 159 -4.89 -4.17 -27.69
CA LEU A 159 -3.51 -4.32 -27.25
C LEU A 159 -2.94 -2.95 -26.88
N MET A 160 -2.25 -2.84 -25.72
CA MET A 160 -1.74 -1.59 -25.17
C MET A 160 -0.98 -0.73 -26.18
N SER A 161 -0.01 -1.31 -26.87
CA SER A 161 0.84 -0.61 -27.85
C SER A 161 0.20 -0.43 -29.24
N GLY A 162 -0.96 -1.06 -29.52
CA GLY A 162 -1.39 -1.28 -30.88
C GLY A 162 -0.38 -2.10 -31.68
N VAL A 163 -0.49 -2.06 -33.01
CA VAL A 163 0.49 -2.57 -33.99
C VAL A 163 0.52 -1.60 -35.17
N PRO A 164 1.47 -1.69 -36.12
CA PRO A 164 1.48 -0.80 -37.27
C PRO A 164 0.12 -0.71 -37.97
N GLY A 165 -0.42 0.50 -38.10
CA GLY A 165 -1.74 0.78 -38.67
C GLY A 165 -2.93 0.63 -37.72
N VAL A 166 -2.70 0.31 -36.43
CA VAL A 166 -3.75 0.17 -35.39
C VAL A 166 -3.46 1.13 -34.23
N ASN A 167 -4.48 1.83 -33.76
CA ASN A 167 -4.36 2.78 -32.66
C ASN A 167 -3.92 2.08 -31.36
N ARG A 168 -3.17 2.83 -30.56
CA ARG A 168 -2.79 2.45 -29.21
C ARG A 168 -4.00 2.53 -28.25
N VAL A 169 -3.87 1.87 -27.12
CA VAL A 169 -4.83 1.99 -26.00
C VAL A 169 -4.72 3.39 -25.41
N LYS A 170 -5.86 4.00 -25.13
CA LYS A 170 -5.96 5.25 -24.39
C LYS A 170 -6.19 4.97 -22.90
N VAL A 171 -5.30 5.48 -22.05
CA VAL A 171 -5.35 5.35 -20.60
C VAL A 171 -5.59 6.71 -19.97
N LEU A 172 -6.59 6.80 -19.08
CA LEU A 172 -6.86 7.98 -18.26
C LEU A 172 -6.49 7.67 -16.81
N VAL A 173 -5.58 8.45 -16.24
CA VAL A 173 -5.15 8.33 -14.84
C VAL A 173 -5.71 9.52 -14.05
N LEU A 174 -6.54 9.23 -13.05
CA LEU A 174 -7.15 10.22 -12.18
C LEU A 174 -6.33 10.35 -10.89
N GLY A 175 -5.62 11.47 -10.74
CA GLY A 175 -4.69 11.76 -9.66
C GLY A 175 -3.23 11.61 -10.06
N GLY A 176 -2.44 12.65 -9.85
CA GLY A 176 -1.00 12.72 -10.17
C GLY A 176 -0.09 12.37 -8.99
N GLY A 177 -0.59 11.69 -7.95
CA GLY A 177 0.20 11.20 -6.83
C GLY A 177 1.16 10.06 -7.20
N THR A 178 1.79 9.42 -6.21
CA THR A 178 2.74 8.31 -6.42
C THR A 178 2.13 7.16 -7.22
N VAL A 179 0.89 6.77 -6.90
CA VAL A 179 0.16 5.70 -7.62
C VAL A 179 -0.06 6.09 -9.07
N GLY A 180 -0.59 7.30 -9.31
CA GLY A 180 -0.92 7.77 -10.66
C GLY A 180 0.31 7.94 -11.53
N GLU A 181 1.39 8.51 -11.00
CA GLU A 181 2.67 8.61 -11.71
C GLU A 181 3.21 7.23 -12.10
N ALA A 182 3.20 6.27 -11.16
CA ALA A 182 3.66 4.91 -11.43
C ALA A 182 2.80 4.21 -12.49
N ALA A 183 1.47 4.42 -12.45
CA ALA A 183 0.55 3.92 -13.46
C ALA A 183 0.80 4.56 -14.83
N ALA A 184 0.90 5.88 -14.90
CA ALA A 184 1.16 6.60 -16.15
C ALA A 184 2.50 6.17 -16.78
N ARG A 185 3.56 6.08 -15.99
CA ARG A 185 4.88 5.62 -16.44
C ARG A 185 4.84 4.18 -16.98
N MET A 186 4.11 3.28 -16.28
CA MET A 186 3.95 1.90 -16.72
C MET A 186 3.15 1.80 -18.02
N ALA A 187 2.02 2.49 -18.13
CA ALA A 187 1.18 2.49 -19.32
C ALA A 187 1.93 3.06 -20.55
N ALA A 188 2.65 4.16 -20.36
CA ALA A 188 3.50 4.76 -21.39
C ALA A 188 4.62 3.81 -21.83
N GLY A 189 5.26 3.10 -20.89
CA GLY A 189 6.27 2.08 -21.19
C GLY A 189 5.71 0.87 -21.96
N MET A 190 4.42 0.54 -21.77
CA MET A 190 3.72 -0.47 -22.57
C MET A 190 3.24 0.07 -23.94
N GLY A 191 3.52 1.31 -24.26
CA GLY A 191 3.23 1.93 -25.54
C GLY A 191 1.82 2.52 -25.67
N ALA A 192 1.08 2.70 -24.59
CA ALA A 192 -0.23 3.37 -24.59
C ALA A 192 -0.09 4.89 -24.78
N ASP A 193 -1.20 5.55 -25.19
CA ASP A 193 -1.36 6.99 -25.10
C ASP A 193 -2.04 7.30 -23.75
N VAL A 194 -1.42 8.16 -22.92
CA VAL A 194 -1.79 8.33 -21.53
C VAL A 194 -2.18 9.78 -21.23
N TRP A 195 -3.30 9.99 -20.52
CA TRP A 195 -3.69 11.24 -19.91
C TRP A 195 -3.63 11.11 -18.40
N ILE A 196 -2.85 11.96 -17.72
CA ILE A 196 -2.80 12.02 -16.26
C ILE A 196 -3.39 13.34 -15.78
N THR A 197 -4.30 13.25 -14.78
CA THR A 197 -4.99 14.43 -14.25
C THR A 197 -4.57 14.73 -12.81
N ASP A 198 -4.50 16.02 -12.48
CA ASP A 198 -4.36 16.51 -11.11
C ASP A 198 -4.98 17.90 -10.98
N ILE A 199 -5.34 18.33 -9.78
CA ILE A 199 -5.78 19.69 -9.47
C ILE A 199 -4.60 20.66 -9.22
N SER A 200 -3.41 20.11 -8.96
CA SER A 200 -2.21 20.88 -8.66
C SER A 200 -1.42 21.19 -9.93
N LEU A 201 -1.47 22.42 -10.40
CA LEU A 201 -0.64 22.85 -11.55
C LEU A 201 0.87 22.69 -11.32
N PRO A 202 1.43 22.94 -10.11
CA PRO A 202 2.83 22.61 -9.83
C PRO A 202 3.13 21.12 -10.05
N ARG A 203 2.24 20.21 -9.61
CA ARG A 203 2.41 18.78 -9.81
C ARG A 203 2.32 18.39 -11.28
N LEU A 204 1.38 18.94 -12.03
CA LEU A 204 1.27 18.70 -13.48
C LEU A 204 2.54 19.13 -14.23
N ARG A 205 3.15 20.28 -13.87
CA ARG A 205 4.43 20.71 -14.47
C ARG A 205 5.57 19.74 -14.16
N GLN A 206 5.63 19.23 -12.94
CA GLN A 206 6.62 18.22 -12.56
C GLN A 206 6.44 16.95 -13.39
N LEU A 207 5.20 16.43 -13.47
CA LEU A 207 4.87 15.22 -14.24
C LEU A 207 5.20 15.36 -15.72
N GLU A 208 4.95 16.52 -16.31
CA GLU A 208 5.27 16.82 -17.71
C GLU A 208 6.78 16.73 -18.00
N MET A 209 7.62 17.12 -17.03
CA MET A 209 9.08 17.02 -17.15
C MET A 209 9.61 15.61 -16.93
N GLU A 210 8.94 14.81 -16.07
CA GLU A 210 9.44 13.51 -15.60
C GLU A 210 8.90 12.31 -16.39
N LEU A 211 7.74 12.47 -17.04
CA LEU A 211 7.07 11.38 -17.75
C LEU A 211 7.42 11.35 -19.24
N PRO A 212 7.30 10.18 -19.90
CA PRO A 212 7.56 10.03 -21.33
C PRO A 212 6.62 10.91 -22.20
N VAL A 213 7.05 11.20 -23.43
CA VAL A 213 6.34 12.09 -24.38
C VAL A 213 4.93 11.63 -24.78
N ASN A 214 4.58 10.37 -24.58
CA ASN A 214 3.24 9.83 -24.80
C ASN A 214 2.35 9.93 -23.53
N VAL A 215 2.75 10.74 -22.55
CA VAL A 215 1.92 11.10 -21.40
C VAL A 215 1.56 12.58 -21.51
N HIS A 216 0.26 12.87 -21.46
CA HIS A 216 -0.31 14.21 -21.51
C HIS A 216 -0.86 14.59 -20.15
N THR A 217 -0.51 15.78 -19.66
CA THR A 217 -1.05 16.32 -18.42
C THR A 217 -2.37 17.06 -18.66
N LEU A 218 -3.34 16.90 -17.78
CA LEU A 218 -4.64 17.52 -17.88
C LEU A 218 -5.13 17.99 -16.50
N TYR A 219 -5.67 19.21 -16.44
CA TYR A 219 -6.26 19.72 -15.19
C TYR A 219 -7.53 18.93 -14.83
N SER A 220 -7.59 18.41 -13.60
CA SER A 220 -8.69 17.58 -13.11
C SER A 220 -9.91 18.45 -12.82
N ASN A 221 -10.92 18.35 -13.67
CA ASN A 221 -12.27 18.85 -13.45
C ASN A 221 -13.27 17.94 -14.18
N GLU A 222 -14.53 18.03 -13.81
CA GLU A 222 -15.59 17.18 -14.36
C GLU A 222 -15.69 17.29 -15.89
N HIS A 223 -15.61 18.49 -16.45
CA HIS A 223 -15.69 18.72 -17.90
C HIS A 223 -14.58 17.98 -18.66
N ASN A 224 -13.34 18.12 -18.21
CA ASN A 224 -12.20 17.46 -18.84
C ASN A 224 -12.29 15.93 -18.70
N ILE A 225 -12.65 15.44 -17.50
CA ILE A 225 -12.82 13.99 -17.28
C ILE A 225 -13.90 13.45 -18.23
N ARG A 226 -15.09 14.05 -18.28
CA ARG A 226 -16.18 13.62 -19.18
C ARG A 226 -15.75 13.56 -20.63
N ARG A 227 -14.99 14.56 -21.09
CA ARG A 227 -14.48 14.59 -22.47
C ARG A 227 -13.57 13.41 -22.77
N GLU A 228 -12.66 13.06 -21.87
CA GLU A 228 -11.70 11.98 -22.08
C GLU A 228 -12.32 10.57 -21.97
N LEU A 229 -13.52 10.44 -21.38
CA LEU A 229 -14.20 9.15 -21.22
C LEU A 229 -14.76 8.57 -22.53
N HIS A 230 -15.00 9.37 -23.57
CA HIS A 230 -15.67 8.90 -24.78
C HIS A 230 -14.90 7.82 -25.55
N ASP A 231 -13.58 7.88 -25.55
CA ASP A 231 -12.70 6.98 -26.31
C ASP A 231 -11.66 6.27 -25.42
N VAL A 232 -11.81 6.38 -24.09
CA VAL A 232 -10.91 5.76 -23.13
C VAL A 232 -11.08 4.24 -23.13
N ASP A 233 -9.97 3.54 -22.91
CA ASP A 233 -9.96 2.08 -22.83
C ASP A 233 -9.71 1.60 -21.39
N ILE A 234 -8.86 2.30 -20.63
CA ILE A 234 -8.57 2.02 -19.22
C ILE A 234 -8.63 3.33 -18.44
N VAL A 235 -9.33 3.33 -17.30
CA VAL A 235 -9.30 4.43 -16.32
C VAL A 235 -8.71 3.92 -15.02
N VAL A 236 -7.73 4.64 -14.48
CA VAL A 236 -7.12 4.33 -13.17
C VAL A 236 -7.53 5.39 -12.16
N GLY A 237 -8.23 4.99 -11.11
CA GLY A 237 -8.55 5.82 -9.95
C GLY A 237 -7.42 5.75 -8.93
N SER A 238 -6.72 6.85 -8.70
CA SER A 238 -5.52 6.91 -7.85
C SER A 238 -5.47 8.13 -6.93
N VAL A 239 -6.61 8.77 -6.71
CA VAL A 239 -6.71 9.91 -5.78
C VAL A 239 -6.84 9.39 -4.36
N LEU A 240 -5.94 9.85 -3.50
CA LEU A 240 -5.93 9.58 -2.07
C LEU A 240 -6.01 10.93 -1.35
N VAL A 241 -6.97 11.05 -0.42
CA VAL A 241 -7.07 12.20 0.47
C VAL A 241 -6.68 11.74 1.87
N PRO A 242 -5.55 12.21 2.44
CA PRO A 242 -5.13 11.80 3.76
C PRO A 242 -6.20 12.08 4.82
N GLY A 243 -6.65 11.04 5.53
CA GLY A 243 -7.64 11.16 6.62
C GLY A 243 -9.09 11.34 6.17
N ASP A 244 -9.39 11.28 4.87
CA ASP A 244 -10.75 11.41 4.34
C ASP A 244 -11.02 10.36 3.25
N LYS A 245 -12.28 10.23 2.84
CA LYS A 245 -12.65 9.37 1.71
C LYS A 245 -12.20 9.97 0.39
N ALA A 246 -11.81 9.11 -0.55
CA ALA A 246 -11.55 9.53 -1.91
C ALA A 246 -12.82 10.16 -2.54
N PRO A 247 -12.69 11.26 -3.30
CA PRO A 247 -13.83 11.82 -4.03
C PRO A 247 -14.24 10.88 -5.18
N HIS A 248 -15.55 10.72 -5.41
CA HIS A 248 -16.02 10.02 -6.59
C HIS A 248 -15.84 10.90 -7.83
N LEU A 249 -14.78 10.63 -8.60
CA LEU A 249 -14.46 11.36 -9.83
C LEU A 249 -15.19 10.81 -11.06
N ILE A 250 -15.59 9.53 -11.02
CA ILE A 250 -16.46 8.91 -12.02
C ILE A 250 -17.78 8.56 -11.34
N THR A 251 -18.85 9.22 -11.79
CA THR A 251 -20.22 8.97 -11.32
C THR A 251 -20.89 7.89 -12.16
N LYS A 252 -21.98 7.30 -11.67
CA LYS A 252 -22.70 6.23 -12.38
C LYS A 252 -23.21 6.68 -13.74
N ASP A 253 -23.67 7.92 -13.90
CA ASP A 253 -24.12 8.44 -15.19
C ASP A 253 -22.99 8.57 -16.22
N MET A 254 -21.74 8.78 -15.77
CA MET A 254 -20.57 8.86 -16.64
C MET A 254 -20.20 7.52 -17.28
N LEU A 255 -20.64 6.38 -16.73
CA LEU A 255 -20.40 5.07 -17.34
C LEU A 255 -20.97 4.99 -18.76
N LYS A 256 -22.07 5.72 -19.02
CA LYS A 256 -22.73 5.78 -20.34
C LYS A 256 -21.91 6.53 -21.42
N LEU A 257 -20.89 7.27 -21.01
CA LEU A 257 -19.96 7.95 -21.93
C LEU A 257 -18.89 7.01 -22.47
N MET A 258 -18.67 5.87 -21.80
CA MET A 258 -17.65 4.91 -22.17
C MET A 258 -18.21 3.80 -23.04
N GLU A 259 -17.37 3.20 -23.85
CA GLU A 259 -17.73 2.02 -24.65
C GLU A 259 -17.76 0.77 -23.77
N PRO A 260 -18.70 -0.19 -24.05
CA PRO A 260 -18.69 -1.49 -23.36
C PRO A 260 -17.34 -2.21 -23.44
N GLY A 261 -16.89 -2.75 -22.31
CA GLY A 261 -15.58 -3.40 -22.18
C GLY A 261 -14.44 -2.44 -21.84
N THR A 262 -14.70 -1.14 -21.59
CA THR A 262 -13.76 -0.25 -20.89
C THR A 262 -13.46 -0.82 -19.51
N VAL A 263 -12.22 -0.68 -19.04
CA VAL A 263 -11.75 -1.20 -17.75
C VAL A 263 -11.52 -0.05 -16.78
N LEU A 264 -12.20 -0.06 -15.64
CA LEU A 264 -11.98 0.82 -14.51
C LEU A 264 -11.13 0.08 -13.46
N VAL A 265 -9.99 0.64 -13.10
CA VAL A 265 -9.10 0.10 -12.06
C VAL A 265 -9.08 1.08 -10.90
N ASP A 266 -9.71 0.72 -9.78
CA ASP A 266 -9.80 1.56 -8.60
C ASP A 266 -8.74 1.17 -7.56
N VAL A 267 -7.62 1.90 -7.56
CA VAL A 267 -6.52 1.67 -6.62
C VAL A 267 -6.82 2.27 -5.25
N ALA A 268 -7.70 3.25 -5.18
CA ALA A 268 -8.10 3.92 -3.94
C ALA A 268 -9.24 3.22 -3.19
N ILE A 269 -9.56 1.98 -3.57
CA ILE A 269 -10.72 1.25 -3.04
C ILE A 269 -10.70 1.09 -1.51
N ASP A 270 -9.52 0.93 -0.92
CA ASP A 270 -9.34 0.84 0.54
C ASP A 270 -9.79 2.12 1.29
N GLN A 271 -9.95 3.24 0.57
CA GLN A 271 -10.45 4.52 1.08
C GLN A 271 -11.79 4.95 0.48
N GLY A 272 -12.59 3.99 0.06
CA GLY A 272 -13.92 4.21 -0.51
C GLY A 272 -13.99 4.27 -2.03
N GLY A 273 -12.83 4.36 -2.70
CA GLY A 273 -12.72 4.34 -4.16
C GLY A 273 -12.96 5.68 -4.85
N CYS A 274 -12.44 5.82 -6.07
CA CYS A 274 -12.59 7.00 -6.92
C CYS A 274 -13.84 6.94 -7.82
N PHE A 275 -14.53 5.81 -7.88
CA PHE A 275 -15.71 5.62 -8.73
C PHE A 275 -16.93 5.34 -7.88
N GLU A 276 -18.04 6.01 -8.14
CA GLU A 276 -19.31 5.85 -7.41
C GLU A 276 -19.81 4.39 -7.40
N THR A 277 -19.49 3.64 -8.45
CA THR A 277 -19.87 2.23 -8.62
C THR A 277 -18.85 1.23 -8.09
N SER A 278 -17.76 1.71 -7.48
CA SER A 278 -16.72 0.84 -6.91
C SER A 278 -17.18 0.18 -5.61
N HIS A 279 -16.85 -1.11 -5.48
CA HIS A 279 -16.89 -1.84 -4.22
C HIS A 279 -15.67 -2.77 -4.15
N PRO A 280 -15.15 -3.06 -2.95
CA PRO A 280 -13.96 -3.90 -2.80
C PRO A 280 -14.14 -5.30 -3.37
N THR A 281 -13.12 -5.79 -4.05
CA THR A 281 -13.01 -7.17 -4.55
C THR A 281 -11.75 -7.83 -3.99
N THR A 282 -11.57 -9.13 -4.29
CA THR A 282 -10.43 -9.92 -3.83
C THR A 282 -9.62 -10.45 -5.00
N HIS A 283 -8.40 -10.93 -4.75
CA HIS A 283 -7.61 -11.59 -5.79
C HIS A 283 -8.26 -12.86 -6.35
N SER A 284 -9.14 -13.51 -5.58
CA SER A 284 -9.87 -14.72 -6.00
C SER A 284 -11.08 -14.40 -6.89
N ASP A 285 -11.72 -13.25 -6.70
CA ASP A 285 -12.85 -12.74 -7.51
C ASP A 285 -12.61 -11.25 -7.78
N PRO A 286 -11.74 -10.91 -8.77
CA PRO A 286 -11.14 -9.59 -8.86
C PRO A 286 -11.96 -8.56 -9.63
N ILE A 287 -12.96 -8.97 -10.40
CA ILE A 287 -13.73 -8.07 -11.28
C ILE A 287 -15.23 -8.27 -11.16
N TYR A 288 -15.98 -7.24 -11.50
CA TYR A 288 -17.42 -7.30 -11.77
C TYR A 288 -17.77 -6.33 -12.90
N MET A 289 -19.01 -6.45 -13.40
CA MET A 289 -19.49 -5.63 -14.51
C MET A 289 -20.62 -4.70 -14.05
N VAL A 290 -20.55 -3.42 -14.41
CA VAL A 290 -21.65 -2.45 -14.26
C VAL A 290 -21.86 -1.76 -15.60
N ASP A 291 -23.07 -1.82 -16.13
CA ASP A 291 -23.47 -1.20 -17.42
C ASP A 291 -22.50 -1.52 -18.59
N GLY A 292 -21.95 -2.74 -18.60
CA GLY A 292 -21.01 -3.21 -19.63
C GLY A 292 -19.56 -2.75 -19.41
N ILE A 293 -19.26 -2.08 -18.31
CA ILE A 293 -17.90 -1.60 -17.93
C ILE A 293 -17.29 -2.57 -16.91
N VAL A 294 -16.06 -3.00 -17.16
CA VAL A 294 -15.30 -3.89 -16.27
C VAL A 294 -14.75 -3.07 -15.10
N HIS A 295 -15.05 -3.51 -13.88
CA HIS A 295 -14.49 -2.92 -12.65
C HIS A 295 -13.50 -3.88 -12.03
N TYR A 296 -12.28 -3.41 -11.79
CA TYR A 296 -11.23 -4.07 -11.01
C TYR A 296 -10.95 -3.21 -9.77
N ALA A 297 -11.32 -3.70 -8.60
CA ALA A 297 -11.22 -2.96 -7.35
C ALA A 297 -10.68 -3.85 -6.21
N VAL A 298 -9.60 -4.58 -6.52
CA VAL A 298 -8.98 -5.50 -5.56
C VAL A 298 -8.29 -4.71 -4.46
N ALA A 299 -8.71 -4.96 -3.22
CA ALA A 299 -7.99 -4.51 -2.05
C ALA A 299 -6.62 -5.21 -1.96
N ASN A 300 -5.58 -4.48 -1.56
CA ASN A 300 -4.23 -5.03 -1.45
C ASN A 300 -3.60 -5.48 -2.78
N ILE A 301 -3.72 -4.69 -3.83
CA ILE A 301 -3.08 -4.95 -5.14
C ILE A 301 -1.59 -5.36 -5.03
N PRO A 302 -0.74 -4.71 -4.19
CA PRO A 302 0.67 -5.10 -4.04
C PRO A 302 0.91 -6.52 -3.54
N GLY A 303 -0.07 -7.13 -2.87
CA GLY A 303 0.00 -8.52 -2.39
C GLY A 303 0.13 -9.56 -3.52
N ALA A 304 -0.27 -9.21 -4.74
CA ALA A 304 -0.15 -10.09 -5.91
C ALA A 304 1.29 -10.33 -6.38
N VAL A 305 2.23 -9.47 -6.00
CA VAL A 305 3.66 -9.58 -6.37
C VAL A 305 4.55 -9.53 -5.12
N PRO A 306 4.43 -10.54 -4.23
CA PRO A 306 4.99 -10.48 -2.88
C PRO A 306 6.51 -10.35 -2.84
N ASN A 307 7.24 -10.93 -3.79
CA ASN A 307 8.71 -10.80 -3.87
C ASN A 307 9.14 -9.33 -4.07
N THR A 308 8.58 -8.68 -5.09
CA THR A 308 8.86 -7.26 -5.39
C THR A 308 8.40 -6.36 -4.23
N SER A 309 7.19 -6.60 -3.73
CA SER A 309 6.58 -5.79 -2.67
C SER A 309 7.34 -5.90 -1.34
N THR A 310 7.75 -7.12 -0.96
CA THR A 310 8.58 -7.35 0.24
C THR A 310 9.92 -6.61 0.12
N THR A 311 10.61 -6.78 -1.01
CA THR A 311 11.90 -6.14 -1.22
C THR A 311 11.80 -4.62 -1.19
N ALA A 312 10.81 -4.06 -1.90
CA ALA A 312 10.59 -2.62 -1.95
C ALA A 312 10.22 -2.04 -0.56
N LEU A 313 9.34 -2.72 0.18
CA LEU A 313 8.95 -2.31 1.53
C LEU A 313 10.13 -2.39 2.49
N THR A 314 10.86 -3.51 2.51
CA THR A 314 12.04 -3.69 3.37
C THR A 314 13.09 -2.61 3.14
N ASN A 315 13.38 -2.26 1.89
CA ASN A 315 14.33 -1.19 1.57
C ASN A 315 13.92 0.16 2.17
N ALA A 316 12.63 0.44 2.28
CA ALA A 316 12.14 1.67 2.89
C ALA A 316 12.08 1.61 4.42
N THR A 317 11.66 0.47 4.98
CA THR A 317 11.44 0.32 6.44
C THR A 317 12.72 0.08 7.21
N LEU A 318 13.75 -0.55 6.61
CA LEU A 318 14.96 -1.03 7.29
C LEU A 318 15.67 0.07 8.08
N LYS A 319 15.86 1.26 7.53
CA LYS A 319 16.53 2.37 8.24
C LYS A 319 15.80 2.78 9.52
N TYR A 320 14.48 2.76 9.50
CA TYR A 320 13.65 3.10 10.66
C TYR A 320 13.64 1.95 11.68
N ALA A 321 13.52 0.72 11.21
CA ALA A 321 13.55 -0.47 12.04
C ALA A 321 14.92 -0.62 12.75
N LEU A 322 16.04 -0.34 12.07
CA LEU A 322 17.38 -0.29 12.68
C LEU A 322 17.48 0.83 13.73
N ALA A 323 16.98 2.03 13.45
CA ALA A 323 16.99 3.11 14.43
C ALA A 323 16.20 2.74 15.70
N LEU A 324 15.05 2.07 15.54
CA LEU A 324 14.24 1.56 16.64
C LEU A 324 14.97 0.46 17.43
N ALA A 325 15.65 -0.46 16.74
CA ALA A 325 16.38 -1.55 17.36
C ALA A 325 17.63 -1.07 18.09
N ASP A 326 18.42 -0.17 17.48
CA ASP A 326 19.68 0.32 18.04
C ASP A 326 19.49 1.22 19.26
N LYS A 327 18.45 2.07 19.22
CA LYS A 327 18.29 3.18 20.19
C LYS A 327 17.14 2.95 21.17
N GLY A 328 16.26 1.98 20.88
CA GLY A 328 14.95 1.87 21.50
C GLY A 328 13.99 2.97 20.98
N TRP A 329 12.69 2.66 20.97
CA TRP A 329 11.69 3.52 20.33
C TRP A 329 11.65 4.95 20.88
N ARG A 330 11.81 5.16 22.22
CA ARG A 330 11.77 6.49 22.82
C ARG A 330 12.85 7.41 22.27
N LYS A 331 14.09 6.93 22.24
CA LYS A 331 15.23 7.72 21.75
C LYS A 331 15.17 7.88 20.23
N ALA A 332 14.79 6.84 19.49
CA ALA A 332 14.63 6.92 18.04
C ALA A 332 13.58 7.97 17.65
N CYS A 333 12.40 7.96 18.28
CA CYS A 333 11.34 8.95 18.02
C CYS A 333 11.71 10.37 18.49
N LYS A 334 12.52 10.52 19.52
CA LYS A 334 13.03 11.83 19.96
C LYS A 334 13.99 12.45 18.94
N GLU A 335 14.80 11.63 18.28
CA GLU A 335 15.79 12.04 17.30
C GLU A 335 15.22 12.16 15.86
N ASP A 336 14.16 11.42 15.55
CA ASP A 336 13.50 11.41 14.22
C ASP A 336 12.01 11.74 14.37
N LYS A 337 11.64 12.94 13.93
CA LYS A 337 10.24 13.40 13.95
C LYS A 337 9.32 12.55 13.09
N ALA A 338 9.85 11.93 12.01
CA ALA A 338 9.02 11.05 11.17
C ALA A 338 8.61 9.79 11.95
N LEU A 339 9.54 9.18 12.69
CA LEU A 339 9.22 8.07 13.60
C LEU A 339 8.26 8.49 14.72
N TYR A 340 8.44 9.70 15.27
CA TYR A 340 7.52 10.21 16.29
C TYR A 340 6.07 10.27 15.79
N ARG A 341 5.86 10.78 14.58
CA ARG A 341 4.52 10.83 13.95
C ARG A 341 3.96 9.43 13.65
N GLY A 342 4.85 8.43 13.54
CA GLY A 342 4.49 7.02 13.40
C GLY A 342 3.84 6.39 14.63
N LEU A 343 4.01 6.99 15.82
CA LEU A 343 3.41 6.49 17.06
C LEU A 343 1.89 6.65 17.04
N ASN A 344 1.15 5.56 17.22
CA ASN A 344 -0.32 5.60 17.24
C ASN A 344 -0.90 5.21 18.61
N ILE A 345 -0.40 4.13 19.20
CA ILE A 345 -0.79 3.66 20.53
C ILE A 345 0.48 3.37 21.33
N VAL A 346 0.55 3.82 22.57
CA VAL A 346 1.69 3.61 23.46
C VAL A 346 1.21 3.23 24.85
N ASN A 347 1.53 2.02 25.28
CA ASN A 347 1.22 1.52 26.64
C ASN A 347 -0.27 1.75 27.02
N GLY A 348 -1.17 1.41 26.10
CA GLY A 348 -2.61 1.51 26.30
C GLY A 348 -3.22 2.90 26.06
N LYS A 349 -2.44 3.87 25.61
CA LYS A 349 -2.90 5.26 25.33
C LYS A 349 -2.88 5.56 23.85
N VAL A 350 -3.92 6.23 23.34
CA VAL A 350 -3.97 6.67 21.95
C VAL A 350 -3.21 7.98 21.81
N VAL A 351 -2.13 7.99 21.04
CA VAL A 351 -1.22 9.13 20.87
C VAL A 351 -1.25 9.71 19.45
N PHE A 352 -2.12 9.18 18.59
CA PHE A 352 -2.37 9.70 17.24
C PHE A 352 -3.79 10.26 17.17
N LYS A 353 -3.89 11.58 16.99
CA LYS A 353 -5.14 12.31 17.12
C LYS A 353 -6.25 11.83 16.19
N ALA A 354 -5.93 11.50 14.93
CA ALA A 354 -6.94 11.05 13.97
C ALA A 354 -7.62 9.74 14.39
N VAL A 355 -6.91 8.81 15.03
CA VAL A 355 -7.49 7.57 15.57
C VAL A 355 -8.42 7.88 16.76
N ALA A 356 -8.00 8.78 17.64
CA ALA A 356 -8.84 9.21 18.77
C ALA A 356 -10.13 9.87 18.30
N ASP A 357 -10.05 10.78 17.33
CA ASP A 357 -11.19 11.54 16.80
C ASP A 357 -12.23 10.60 16.12
N VAL A 358 -11.78 9.60 15.33
CA VAL A 358 -12.70 8.69 14.63
C VAL A 358 -13.54 7.84 15.59
N PHE A 359 -12.96 7.41 16.70
CA PHE A 359 -13.65 6.51 17.65
C PHE A 359 -14.10 7.19 18.94
N GLY A 360 -13.90 8.50 19.08
CA GLY A 360 -14.23 9.23 20.29
C GLY A 360 -13.42 8.78 21.52
N LEU A 361 -12.16 8.40 21.30
CA LEU A 361 -11.24 7.96 22.35
C LEU A 361 -10.47 9.15 22.94
N GLU A 362 -9.97 8.98 24.17
CA GLU A 362 -9.09 9.96 24.80
C GLU A 362 -7.76 10.04 24.05
N TYR A 363 -7.37 11.26 23.65
CA TYR A 363 -6.07 11.54 23.05
C TYR A 363 -5.07 12.01 24.09
N GLU A 364 -3.88 11.42 24.11
CA GLU A 364 -2.77 11.86 24.95
C GLU A 364 -1.58 12.27 24.11
N GLU A 365 -1.15 13.52 24.20
CA GLU A 365 0.07 13.96 23.52
C GLU A 365 1.30 13.31 24.13
N MET A 366 2.06 12.58 23.30
CA MET A 366 3.25 11.87 23.75
C MET A 366 4.42 12.84 23.99
N LYS A 367 4.90 12.91 25.23
CA LYS A 367 6.13 13.67 25.60
C LYS A 367 7.30 12.69 25.70
N LEU A 368 8.34 12.87 24.84
CA LEU A 368 9.54 12.04 24.77
C LEU A 368 10.77 12.74 25.37
#